data_b9b14a4e08e560b6deff90a2ebac2ca3
#
_entry.id   b9b14a4e08e560b6deff90a2ebac2ca3
#
_cell.length_a   1.000
_cell.length_b   1.000
_cell.length_c   1.000
_cell.angle_alpha   90.00
_cell.angle_beta   90.00
_cell.angle_gamma   90.00
#
_symmetry.space_group_name_H-M   'P 1'
#
loop_
_entity.id
_entity.type
_entity.pdbx_description
1 polymer ?
#
loop_
_entity_poly.entity_id
_entity_poly.type
_entity_poly.pdbx_seq_one_letter_code
_entity_poly.pdbx_strand_id
1 'polypeptide(L)'
;ERLRISVVHESPGVGRGMKNHPAVSLRYKPVEGYSLEPGSPRNQLGLRFSARGSTHKNDIQVQTLTSGPLGHEADEIRVGCRLEFPQGSGELTITAVDANVQPRLDYQFLVDPSDKTRLREAVRECAQLFEDSGFQAVIDSRIAPTTEEIAADDLLDDWIASTLSIAGHTCRTCKMGPESDPEAVVDQFCQVRGVEGLRVIDASVMPEITTANTNASTIMIGERAATFITGSP
;
A
#
# COMPACT_ATOMS: atom_id res chain seq x y z
N GLU A 1 -3.28 27.09 11.83
CA GLU A 1 -2.77 28.43 12.24
C GLU A 1 -1.74 29.00 11.25
N ARG A 2 -0.73 28.24 10.82
CA ARG A 2 0.34 28.69 9.91
C ARG A 2 -0.19 29.28 8.59
N LEU A 3 -1.26 28.72 8.04
CA LEU A 3 -1.86 29.13 6.77
C LEU A 3 -2.94 30.21 6.92
N ARG A 4 -3.26 30.65 8.15
CA ARG A 4 -4.30 31.63 8.45
C ARG A 4 -5.67 31.32 7.86
N ILE A 5 -5.99 30.02 7.71
CA ILE A 5 -7.33 29.56 7.32
C ILE A 5 -8.20 29.58 8.58
N SER A 6 -9.37 30.20 8.49
CA SER A 6 -10.33 30.19 9.60
C SER A 6 -10.86 28.79 9.86
N VAL A 7 -10.77 28.35 11.11
CA VAL A 7 -11.30 27.05 11.53
C VAL A 7 -12.80 27.22 11.78
N VAL A 8 -13.62 26.44 11.07
CA VAL A 8 -15.09 26.39 11.25
C VAL A 8 -15.45 25.36 12.32
N HIS A 9 -14.76 24.22 12.30
CA HIS A 9 -14.94 23.11 13.23
C HIS A 9 -13.60 22.42 13.46
N GLU A 10 -13.29 22.08 14.70
CA GLU A 10 -12.10 21.29 15.02
C GLU A 10 -12.40 19.79 14.87
N SER A 11 -11.67 19.12 13.98
CA SER A 11 -11.74 17.68 13.76
C SER A 11 -10.32 17.09 13.79
N PRO A 12 -9.85 16.64 14.96
CA PRO A 12 -8.45 16.25 15.15
C PRO A 12 -8.00 15.06 14.31
N GLY A 13 -8.94 14.23 13.84
CA GLY A 13 -8.65 13.06 13.01
C GLY A 13 -8.37 13.39 11.54
N VAL A 14 -8.71 14.59 11.05
CA VAL A 14 -8.50 14.95 9.64
C VAL A 14 -7.02 14.97 9.31
N GLY A 15 -6.63 14.19 8.31
CA GLY A 15 -5.25 14.03 7.86
C GLY A 15 -4.41 13.09 8.72
N ARG A 16 -4.92 12.57 9.85
CA ARG A 16 -4.17 11.69 10.76
C ARG A 16 -4.44 10.21 10.48
N GLY A 17 -3.49 9.40 10.95
CA GLY A 17 -3.59 7.95 10.83
C GLY A 17 -3.57 7.46 9.38
N MET A 18 -3.01 8.23 8.46
CA MET A 18 -2.89 7.85 7.05
C MET A 18 -2.23 6.49 6.90
N LYS A 19 -2.86 5.62 6.14
CA LYS A 19 -2.34 4.28 5.81
C LYS A 19 -2.10 4.15 4.31
N ASN A 20 -1.15 3.31 3.97
CA ASN A 20 -0.91 2.79 2.62
C ASN A 20 -0.10 1.49 2.75
N HIS A 21 -0.03 0.67 1.72
CA HIS A 21 0.79 -0.53 1.73
C HIS A 21 2.22 -0.21 1.29
N PRO A 22 3.21 -0.34 2.19
CA PRO A 22 4.62 -0.26 1.79
C PRO A 22 4.98 -1.47 0.93
N ALA A 23 5.73 -1.24 -0.13
CA ALA A 23 6.13 -2.26 -1.07
C ALA A 23 7.59 -2.11 -1.50
N VAL A 24 8.25 -3.22 -1.74
CA VAL A 24 9.55 -3.30 -2.40
C VAL A 24 9.47 -4.28 -3.56
N SER A 25 10.42 -4.23 -4.49
CA SER A 25 10.46 -5.16 -5.61
C SER A 25 11.83 -5.79 -5.75
N LEU A 26 11.90 -7.10 -5.57
CA LEU A 26 13.07 -7.87 -5.96
C LEU A 26 13.14 -7.86 -7.49
N ARG A 27 14.35 -7.83 -8.03
CA ARG A 27 14.60 -7.72 -9.46
C ARG A 27 15.40 -8.91 -9.94
N TYR A 28 14.96 -9.49 -11.05
CA TYR A 28 15.57 -10.68 -11.63
C TYR A 28 15.84 -10.47 -13.12
N LYS A 29 16.96 -10.99 -13.56
CA LYS A 29 17.28 -11.13 -14.98
C LYS A 29 16.53 -12.34 -15.52
N PRO A 30 15.72 -12.19 -16.59
CA PRO A 30 15.12 -13.33 -17.26
C PRO A 30 16.18 -14.18 -17.99
N VAL A 31 15.85 -15.43 -18.26
CA VAL A 31 16.68 -16.26 -19.15
C VAL A 31 16.69 -15.67 -20.57
N GLU A 32 17.78 -15.90 -21.30
CA GLU A 32 17.93 -15.45 -22.68
C GLU A 32 16.75 -15.92 -23.55
N GLY A 33 16.18 -15.01 -24.34
CA GLY A 33 15.04 -15.28 -25.22
C GLY A 33 13.68 -15.35 -24.52
N TYR A 34 13.60 -15.16 -23.20
CA TYR A 34 12.30 -15.12 -22.52
C TYR A 34 11.49 -13.90 -22.95
N SER A 35 10.27 -14.13 -23.40
CA SER A 35 9.34 -13.09 -23.83
C SER A 35 7.91 -13.43 -23.40
N LEU A 36 7.07 -12.40 -23.28
CA LEU A 36 5.63 -12.57 -23.17
C LEU A 36 4.97 -12.42 -24.53
N GLU A 37 4.09 -13.35 -24.86
CA GLU A 37 3.28 -13.26 -26.07
C GLU A 37 2.43 -11.97 -26.09
N PRO A 38 2.16 -11.39 -27.28
CA PRO A 38 1.25 -10.28 -27.42
C PRO A 38 -0.11 -10.58 -26.78
N GLY A 39 -0.59 -9.70 -25.89
CA GLY A 39 -1.85 -9.89 -25.18
C GLY A 39 -1.72 -10.62 -23.83
N SER A 40 -0.57 -11.20 -23.51
CA SER A 40 -0.34 -11.80 -22.19
C SER A 40 -0.37 -10.77 -21.07
N PRO A 41 -0.95 -11.08 -19.91
CA PRO A 41 -0.88 -10.22 -18.75
C PRO A 41 0.55 -10.12 -18.25
N ARG A 42 0.99 -8.90 -17.89
CA ARG A 42 2.33 -8.69 -17.31
C ARG A 42 2.44 -9.20 -15.87
N ASN A 43 1.32 -9.17 -15.13
CA ASN A 43 1.18 -9.76 -13.80
C ASN A 43 0.56 -11.14 -13.96
N GLN A 44 1.36 -12.19 -13.82
CA GLN A 44 0.92 -13.56 -14.06
C GLN A 44 0.73 -14.38 -12.80
N LEU A 45 1.41 -14.01 -11.72
CA LEU A 45 1.34 -14.72 -10.45
C LEU A 45 0.98 -13.77 -9.32
N GLY A 46 0.15 -14.26 -8.41
CA GLY A 46 -0.13 -13.65 -7.13
C GLY A 46 -0.01 -14.68 -6.02
N LEU A 47 0.74 -14.34 -4.98
CA LEU A 47 0.89 -15.16 -3.79
C LEU A 47 0.51 -14.35 -2.57
N ARG A 48 -0.11 -15.00 -1.58
CA ARG A 48 -0.35 -14.43 -0.25
C ARG A 48 0.13 -15.40 0.81
N PHE A 49 0.82 -14.86 1.80
CA PHE A 49 1.23 -15.64 2.96
C PHE A 49 1.30 -14.73 4.21
N SER A 50 1.42 -15.34 5.36
CA SER A 50 1.66 -14.62 6.61
C SER A 50 3.15 -14.56 6.88
N ALA A 51 3.68 -13.37 7.16
CA ALA A 51 5.07 -13.23 7.56
C ALA A 51 5.34 -14.06 8.81
N ARG A 52 6.53 -14.61 8.93
CA ARG A 52 6.92 -15.42 10.10
C ARG A 52 6.74 -14.62 11.40
N GLY A 53 6.04 -15.20 12.34
CA GLY A 53 5.74 -14.56 13.63
C GLY A 53 4.65 -13.50 13.58
N SER A 54 4.03 -13.25 12.43
CA SER A 54 2.88 -12.34 12.33
C SER A 54 1.63 -12.93 12.98
N THR A 55 0.87 -12.08 13.64
CA THR A 55 -0.48 -12.41 14.14
C THR A 55 -1.57 -12.17 13.10
N HIS A 56 -1.21 -11.56 11.97
CA HIS A 56 -2.13 -11.26 10.87
C HIS A 56 -2.03 -12.32 9.78
N LYS A 57 -3.18 -12.85 9.36
CA LYS A 57 -3.23 -13.82 8.25
C LYS A 57 -3.07 -13.13 6.92
N ASN A 58 -2.23 -13.71 6.04
CA ASN A 58 -2.05 -13.24 4.67
C ASN A 58 -1.66 -11.75 4.58
N ASP A 59 -0.83 -11.30 5.50
CA ASP A 59 -0.38 -9.92 5.60
C ASP A 59 0.73 -9.55 4.62
N ILE A 60 1.21 -10.51 3.84
CA ILE A 60 2.13 -10.30 2.73
C ILE A 60 1.44 -10.66 1.42
N GLN A 61 1.52 -9.76 0.45
CA GLN A 61 1.15 -10.04 -0.95
C GLN A 61 2.36 -9.93 -1.85
N VAL A 62 2.50 -10.92 -2.74
CA VAL A 62 3.54 -10.96 -3.76
C VAL A 62 2.89 -10.97 -5.13
N GLN A 63 3.43 -10.16 -6.04
CA GLN A 63 3.00 -10.12 -7.44
C GLN A 63 4.21 -10.06 -8.35
N THR A 64 4.20 -10.87 -9.41
CA THR A 64 5.24 -10.79 -10.45
C THR A 64 4.83 -9.78 -11.51
N LEU A 65 5.81 -9.06 -12.05
CA LEU A 65 5.66 -8.17 -13.20
C LEU A 65 6.81 -8.41 -14.16
N THR A 66 6.51 -8.84 -15.37
CA THR A 66 7.49 -8.89 -16.47
C THR A 66 7.50 -7.56 -17.20
N SER A 67 8.65 -6.88 -17.25
CA SER A 67 8.86 -5.63 -17.97
C SER A 67 9.42 -5.87 -19.37
N GLY A 68 9.36 -4.86 -20.23
CA GLY A 68 9.74 -4.94 -21.64
C GLY A 68 8.56 -4.91 -22.60
N PRO A 69 8.78 -4.73 -23.91
CA PRO A 69 7.72 -4.76 -24.92
C PRO A 69 7.15 -6.19 -25.07
N LEU A 70 5.83 -6.33 -25.23
CA LEU A 70 5.20 -7.63 -25.51
C LEU A 70 5.63 -8.15 -26.88
N GLY A 71 5.89 -9.46 -26.97
CA GLY A 71 6.40 -10.11 -28.18
C GLY A 71 7.90 -9.88 -28.45
N HIS A 72 8.60 -9.25 -27.51
CA HIS A 72 10.06 -9.09 -27.52
C HIS A 72 10.65 -9.68 -26.24
N GLU A 73 11.97 -9.84 -26.23
CA GLU A 73 12.68 -10.30 -25.05
C GLU A 73 12.39 -9.38 -23.83
N ALA A 74 12.12 -9.98 -22.69
CA ALA A 74 11.81 -9.24 -21.48
C ALA A 74 13.06 -8.58 -20.89
N ASP A 75 12.93 -7.32 -20.48
CA ASP A 75 14.04 -6.58 -19.87
C ASP A 75 14.31 -7.07 -18.44
N GLU A 76 13.26 -7.33 -17.67
CA GLU A 76 13.37 -7.63 -16.25
C GLU A 76 12.09 -8.33 -15.74
N ILE A 77 12.27 -9.24 -14.78
CA ILE A 77 11.18 -9.77 -13.97
C ILE A 77 11.26 -9.13 -12.58
N ARG A 78 10.18 -8.50 -12.15
CA ARG A 78 10.03 -7.91 -10.82
C ARG A 78 9.12 -8.77 -9.99
N VAL A 79 9.54 -8.99 -8.75
CA VAL A 79 8.73 -9.66 -7.72
C VAL A 79 8.40 -8.61 -6.66
N GLY A 80 7.25 -7.99 -6.81
CA GLY A 80 6.74 -7.02 -5.85
C GLY A 80 6.31 -7.70 -4.57
N CYS A 81 6.89 -7.30 -3.45
CA CYS A 81 6.57 -7.77 -2.12
C CYS A 81 5.95 -6.62 -1.32
N ARG A 82 4.75 -6.81 -0.81
CA ARG A 82 3.92 -5.77 -0.21
C ARG A 82 3.38 -6.21 1.15
N LEU A 83 3.53 -5.33 2.15
CA LEU A 83 2.93 -5.50 3.46
C LEU A 83 1.49 -4.99 3.44
N GLU A 84 0.51 -5.90 3.59
CA GLU A 84 -0.92 -5.60 3.43
C GLU A 84 -1.57 -5.03 4.70
N PHE A 85 -0.96 -5.22 5.87
CA PHE A 85 -1.49 -4.71 7.13
C PHE A 85 -0.40 -4.02 7.96
N PRO A 86 0.07 -2.82 7.53
CA PRO A 86 1.06 -2.07 8.29
C PRO A 86 0.49 -1.57 9.61
N GLN A 87 1.27 -1.67 10.68
CA GLN A 87 0.92 -1.13 12.01
C GLN A 87 1.19 0.37 12.07
N GLY A 88 2.29 0.83 11.45
CA GLY A 88 2.62 2.24 11.34
C GLY A 88 1.55 3.03 10.59
N SER A 89 1.45 4.33 10.89
CA SER A 89 0.57 5.26 10.20
C SER A 89 1.21 6.64 10.12
N GLY A 90 0.88 7.36 9.07
CA GLY A 90 1.38 8.69 8.80
C GLY A 90 0.34 9.78 8.88
N GLU A 91 0.65 10.91 8.26
CA GLU A 91 -0.25 12.06 8.22
C GLU A 91 -0.22 12.78 6.87
N LEU A 92 -1.34 13.40 6.55
CA LEU A 92 -1.51 14.33 5.44
C LEU A 92 -1.63 15.75 6.00
N THR A 93 -0.84 16.67 5.48
CA THR A 93 -0.86 18.07 5.92
C THR A 93 -0.96 19.00 4.72
N ILE A 94 -1.94 19.92 4.73
CA ILE A 94 -2.00 20.99 3.72
C ILE A 94 -0.84 21.97 3.92
N THR A 95 -0.21 22.37 2.82
CA THR A 95 1.01 23.21 2.83
C THR A 95 0.79 24.60 2.29
N ALA A 96 -0.34 24.85 1.62
CA ALA A 96 -0.72 26.11 1.03
C ALA A 96 -2.22 26.39 1.18
N VAL A 97 -2.62 27.65 1.01
CA VAL A 97 -4.04 28.06 0.94
C VAL A 97 -4.64 27.70 -0.41
N ASP A 98 -3.85 27.65 -1.46
CA ASP A 98 -4.27 27.22 -2.79
C ASP A 98 -4.52 25.69 -2.78
N ALA A 99 -5.76 25.31 -3.02
CA ALA A 99 -6.19 23.90 -3.04
C ALA A 99 -5.54 23.06 -4.18
N ASN A 100 -4.95 23.70 -5.18
CA ASN A 100 -4.23 23.02 -6.25
C ASN A 100 -2.79 22.62 -5.86
N VAL A 101 -2.29 23.14 -4.75
CA VAL A 101 -0.97 22.75 -4.23
C VAL A 101 -1.10 21.42 -3.51
N GLN A 102 -0.31 20.43 -3.98
CA GLN A 102 -0.28 19.08 -3.41
C GLN A 102 0.02 19.15 -1.89
N PRO A 103 -0.77 18.51 -1.04
CA PRO A 103 -0.46 18.41 0.39
C PRO A 103 0.80 17.58 0.62
N ARG A 104 1.44 17.74 1.76
CA ARG A 104 2.51 16.85 2.20
C ARG A 104 1.91 15.54 2.69
N LEU A 105 2.36 14.44 2.10
CA LEU A 105 2.04 13.07 2.51
C LEU A 105 3.25 12.50 3.23
N ASP A 106 3.15 12.33 4.53
CA ASP A 106 4.18 11.72 5.37
C ASP A 106 3.68 10.33 5.80
N TYR A 107 4.08 9.30 5.07
CA TYR A 107 3.57 7.94 5.30
C TYR A 107 4.13 7.29 6.55
N GLN A 108 5.30 7.70 7.03
CA GLN A 108 6.00 7.13 8.19
C GLN A 108 6.10 5.58 8.11
N PHE A 109 6.41 5.07 6.91
CA PHE A 109 6.56 3.64 6.70
C PHE A 109 7.70 3.07 7.54
N LEU A 110 7.49 1.85 8.04
CA LEU A 110 8.48 1.06 8.79
C LEU A 110 8.97 1.72 10.10
N VAL A 111 8.26 2.74 10.60
CA VAL A 111 8.52 3.30 11.94
C VAL A 111 8.15 2.28 13.01
N ASP A 112 7.11 1.47 12.78
CA ASP A 112 6.80 0.34 13.64
C ASP A 112 7.80 -0.79 13.39
N PRO A 113 8.51 -1.28 14.44
CA PRO A 113 9.52 -2.33 14.27
C PRO A 113 8.95 -3.65 13.73
N SER A 114 7.67 -3.95 13.99
CA SER A 114 7.04 -5.17 13.48
C SER A 114 6.80 -5.12 11.97
N ASP A 115 6.49 -3.94 11.42
CA ASP A 115 6.37 -3.73 9.98
C ASP A 115 7.70 -3.99 9.26
N LYS A 116 8.78 -3.47 9.84
CA LYS A 116 10.13 -3.64 9.34
C LYS A 116 10.55 -5.10 9.33
N THR A 117 10.35 -5.80 10.45
CA THR A 117 10.67 -7.23 10.57
C THR A 117 9.88 -8.07 9.58
N ARG A 118 8.56 -7.84 9.46
CA ARG A 118 7.70 -8.58 8.54
C ARG A 118 8.08 -8.37 7.08
N LEU A 119 8.45 -7.14 6.70
CA LEU A 119 8.85 -6.87 5.32
C LEU A 119 10.22 -7.48 5.00
N ARG A 120 11.19 -7.48 5.94
CA ARG A 120 12.45 -8.21 5.79
C ARG A 120 12.23 -9.70 5.57
N GLU A 121 11.45 -10.34 6.43
CA GLU A 121 11.12 -11.76 6.30
C GLU A 121 10.45 -12.04 4.94
N ALA A 122 9.53 -11.18 4.53
CA ALA A 122 8.86 -11.33 3.24
C ALA A 122 9.82 -11.24 2.05
N VAL A 123 10.81 -10.35 2.09
CA VAL A 123 11.87 -10.27 1.06
C VAL A 123 12.71 -11.55 1.02
N ARG A 124 13.11 -12.08 2.18
CA ARG A 124 13.86 -13.33 2.28
C ARG A 124 13.10 -14.53 1.75
N GLU A 125 11.85 -14.67 2.16
CA GLU A 125 10.98 -15.76 1.67
C GLU A 125 10.75 -15.66 0.15
N CYS A 126 10.56 -14.44 -0.38
CA CYS A 126 10.47 -14.24 -1.82
C CYS A 126 11.77 -14.58 -2.54
N ALA A 127 12.94 -14.15 -2.03
CA ALA A 127 14.21 -14.48 -2.65
C ALA A 127 14.42 -15.99 -2.70
N GLN A 128 14.18 -16.69 -1.60
CA GLN A 128 14.29 -18.16 -1.54
C GLN A 128 13.32 -18.84 -2.50
N LEU A 129 12.06 -18.38 -2.57
CA LEU A 129 11.06 -18.99 -3.44
C LEU A 129 11.42 -18.84 -4.92
N PHE A 130 11.81 -17.64 -5.36
CA PHE A 130 12.06 -17.35 -6.77
C PHE A 130 13.44 -17.81 -7.27
N GLU A 131 14.30 -18.27 -6.37
CA GLU A 131 15.57 -18.95 -6.69
C GLU A 131 15.42 -20.50 -6.70
N ASP A 132 14.23 -21.02 -6.41
CA ASP A 132 13.94 -22.44 -6.52
C ASP A 132 14.05 -22.93 -7.97
N SER A 133 14.41 -24.19 -8.14
CA SER A 133 14.59 -24.85 -9.44
C SER A 133 13.37 -24.75 -10.36
N GLY A 134 12.17 -24.61 -9.80
CA GLY A 134 10.94 -24.41 -10.55
C GLY A 134 10.89 -23.13 -11.38
N PHE A 135 11.68 -22.12 -11.04
CA PHE A 135 11.73 -20.84 -11.76
C PHE A 135 12.90 -20.71 -12.74
N GLN A 136 13.82 -21.68 -12.79
CA GLN A 136 15.02 -21.65 -13.66
C GLN A 136 14.70 -21.61 -15.16
N ALA A 137 13.50 -22.00 -15.57
CA ALA A 137 13.05 -21.86 -16.95
C ALA A 137 12.71 -20.40 -17.34
N VAL A 138 12.63 -19.49 -16.37
CA VAL A 138 12.18 -18.12 -16.56
C VAL A 138 13.20 -17.11 -16.00
N ILE A 139 13.83 -17.44 -14.88
CA ILE A 139 14.77 -16.60 -14.14
C ILE A 139 16.19 -17.13 -14.29
N ASP A 140 17.10 -16.26 -14.78
CA ASP A 140 18.54 -16.54 -14.85
C ASP A 140 19.21 -16.24 -13.50
N SER A 141 19.03 -15.03 -13.00
CA SER A 141 19.72 -14.58 -11.76
C SER A 141 18.98 -13.42 -11.11
N ARG A 142 19.19 -13.25 -9.78
CA ARG A 142 18.71 -12.09 -9.05
C ARG A 142 19.63 -10.89 -9.26
N ILE A 143 19.03 -9.72 -9.56
CA ILE A 143 19.72 -8.45 -9.71
C ILE A 143 19.77 -7.69 -8.37
N ALA A 144 18.64 -7.67 -7.64
CA ALA A 144 18.51 -6.96 -6.36
C ALA A 144 17.36 -7.55 -5.50
N PRO A 145 17.48 -7.53 -4.17
CA PRO A 145 18.71 -7.22 -3.41
C PRO A 145 19.83 -8.22 -3.66
N THR A 146 21.06 -7.84 -3.36
CA THR A 146 22.21 -8.75 -3.45
C THR A 146 22.17 -9.85 -2.37
N THR A 147 23.03 -10.86 -2.49
CA THR A 147 23.12 -11.93 -1.49
C THR A 147 23.61 -11.40 -0.15
N GLU A 148 24.55 -10.45 -0.17
CA GLU A 148 25.07 -9.78 1.02
C GLU A 148 23.98 -8.96 1.71
N GLU A 149 23.17 -8.20 0.95
CA GLU A 149 22.04 -7.43 1.50
C GLU A 149 21.01 -8.35 2.17
N ILE A 150 20.68 -9.49 1.57
CA ILE A 150 19.73 -10.46 2.17
C ILE A 150 20.27 -11.09 3.44
N ALA A 151 21.60 -11.35 3.51
CA ALA A 151 22.22 -12.06 4.61
C ALA A 151 22.26 -11.24 5.92
N ALA A 152 22.36 -9.91 5.83
CA ALA A 152 22.51 -9.02 6.97
C ALA A 152 21.27 -8.13 7.15
N ASP A 153 20.77 -8.04 8.39
CA ASP A 153 19.54 -7.28 8.70
C ASP A 153 19.68 -5.79 8.40
N ASP A 154 20.80 -5.20 8.75
CA ASP A 154 21.12 -3.79 8.56
C ASP A 154 21.20 -3.44 7.06
N LEU A 155 21.91 -4.24 6.27
CA LEU A 155 22.02 -4.04 4.82
C LEU A 155 20.67 -4.20 4.12
N LEU A 156 19.89 -5.19 4.54
CA LEU A 156 18.56 -5.40 3.98
C LEU A 156 17.60 -4.27 4.35
N ASP A 157 17.69 -3.73 5.55
CA ASP A 157 16.92 -2.56 5.99
C ASP A 157 17.26 -1.32 5.16
N ASP A 158 18.53 -1.08 4.88
CA ASP A 158 18.99 0.03 4.03
C ASP A 158 18.51 -0.14 2.60
N TRP A 159 18.58 -1.36 2.04
CA TRP A 159 18.03 -1.66 0.73
C TRP A 159 16.52 -1.45 0.68
N ILE A 160 15.78 -1.95 1.66
CA ILE A 160 14.32 -1.74 1.78
C ILE A 160 14.02 -0.24 1.81
N ALA A 161 14.70 0.52 2.69
CA ALA A 161 14.46 1.96 2.83
C ALA A 161 14.74 2.73 1.53
N SER A 162 15.78 2.35 0.79
CA SER A 162 16.17 3.02 -0.47
C SER A 162 15.26 2.68 -1.65
N THR A 163 14.58 1.53 -1.62
CA THR A 163 13.73 1.04 -2.71
C THR A 163 12.24 1.05 -2.39
N LEU A 164 11.89 1.47 -1.17
CA LEU A 164 10.51 1.51 -0.70
C LEU A 164 9.62 2.33 -1.62
N SER A 165 8.49 1.77 -1.96
CA SER A 165 7.46 2.38 -2.81
C SER A 165 6.09 2.28 -2.18
N ILE A 166 5.14 3.00 -2.75
CA ILE A 166 3.73 2.97 -2.34
C ILE A 166 2.91 2.13 -3.32
N ALA A 167 1.92 1.43 -2.80
CA ALA A 167 0.98 0.68 -3.64
C ALA A 167 -0.15 1.54 -4.25
N GLY A 168 -0.21 2.83 -3.92
CA GLY A 168 -1.31 3.71 -4.36
C GLY A 168 -2.62 3.52 -3.60
N HIS A 169 -2.57 3.01 -2.38
CA HIS A 169 -3.72 2.65 -1.56
C HIS A 169 -3.91 3.59 -0.35
N THR A 170 -3.61 4.89 -0.52
CA THR A 170 -3.74 5.89 0.54
C THR A 170 -5.18 5.94 1.06
N CYS A 171 -5.36 5.81 2.37
CA CYS A 171 -6.66 5.76 3.02
C CYS A 171 -6.61 6.28 4.47
N ARG A 172 -7.75 6.29 5.15
CA ARG A 172 -7.90 6.53 6.60
C ARG A 172 -7.73 7.98 7.07
N THR A 173 -7.44 8.94 6.21
CA THR A 173 -7.22 10.36 6.59
C THR A 173 -8.49 11.12 7.04
N CYS A 174 -9.66 10.50 6.91
CA CYS A 174 -10.95 10.98 7.42
C CYS A 174 -11.75 9.80 8.01
N LYS A 175 -11.09 8.99 8.88
CA LYS A 175 -11.61 7.68 9.28
C LYS A 175 -13.03 7.73 9.84
N MET A 176 -13.82 6.75 9.47
CA MET A 176 -15.10 6.44 10.07
C MET A 176 -14.91 5.84 11.46
N GLY A 177 -15.78 6.21 12.39
CA GLY A 177 -15.75 5.62 13.73
C GLY A 177 -16.97 5.99 14.57
N PRO A 178 -17.13 5.37 15.76
CA PRO A 178 -18.18 5.70 16.71
C PRO A 178 -17.95 7.09 17.31
N GLU A 179 -18.99 7.64 17.93
CA GLU A 179 -18.92 8.94 18.61
C GLU A 179 -17.90 8.96 19.77
N SER A 180 -17.65 7.80 20.36
CA SER A 180 -16.65 7.63 21.42
C SER A 180 -15.20 7.69 20.95
N ASP A 181 -14.95 7.64 19.63
CA ASP A 181 -13.61 7.76 19.06
C ASP A 181 -13.32 9.23 18.73
N PRO A 182 -12.42 9.91 19.48
CA PRO A 182 -12.14 11.33 19.28
C PRO A 182 -11.43 11.64 17.96
N GLU A 183 -10.89 10.62 17.27
CA GLU A 183 -10.29 10.75 15.95
C GLU A 183 -11.24 10.39 14.80
N ALA A 184 -12.49 9.98 15.10
CA ALA A 184 -13.47 9.71 14.06
C ALA A 184 -13.92 11.00 13.38
N VAL A 185 -13.67 11.12 12.09
CA VAL A 185 -14.05 12.27 11.27
C VAL A 185 -15.48 12.14 10.76
N VAL A 186 -15.88 10.94 10.36
CA VAL A 186 -17.23 10.67 9.83
C VAL A 186 -17.93 9.56 10.61
N ASP A 187 -19.26 9.58 10.57
CA ASP A 187 -20.10 8.51 11.08
C ASP A 187 -20.30 7.38 10.05
N GLN A 188 -21.11 6.36 10.39
CA GLN A 188 -21.42 5.23 9.50
C GLN A 188 -22.21 5.60 8.23
N PHE A 189 -22.69 6.82 8.13
CA PHE A 189 -23.37 7.37 6.95
C PHE A 189 -22.46 8.30 6.15
N CYS A 190 -21.15 8.30 6.45
CA CYS A 190 -20.14 9.18 5.85
C CYS A 190 -20.40 10.68 6.12
N GLN A 191 -21.21 11.04 7.10
CA GLN A 191 -21.45 12.44 7.49
C GLN A 191 -20.31 12.94 8.36
N VAL A 192 -19.78 14.13 8.06
CA VAL A 192 -18.74 14.75 8.86
C VAL A 192 -19.32 15.17 10.22
N ARG A 193 -18.68 14.70 11.29
CA ARG A 193 -19.12 15.03 12.66
C ARG A 193 -18.94 16.52 12.95
N GLY A 194 -19.95 17.14 13.56
CA GLY A 194 -19.91 18.55 13.94
C GLY A 194 -20.11 19.54 12.78
N VAL A 195 -20.32 19.05 11.55
CA VAL A 195 -20.60 19.91 10.37
C VAL A 195 -21.83 19.38 9.64
N GLU A 196 -22.87 20.23 9.50
CA GLU A 196 -24.08 19.87 8.80
C GLU A 196 -23.89 19.89 7.28
N GLY A 197 -24.54 18.94 6.57
CA GLY A 197 -24.61 18.93 5.11
C GLY A 197 -23.32 18.51 4.41
N LEU A 198 -22.27 18.06 5.14
CA LEU A 198 -21.00 17.63 4.57
C LEU A 198 -20.80 16.11 4.73
N ARG A 199 -20.32 15.47 3.68
CA ARG A 199 -19.91 14.05 3.67
C ARG A 199 -18.52 13.90 3.06
N VAL A 200 -17.81 12.87 3.48
CA VAL A 200 -16.60 12.36 2.81
C VAL A 200 -16.88 10.94 2.35
N ILE A 201 -16.68 10.66 1.05
CA ILE A 201 -17.10 9.40 0.41
C ILE A 201 -15.98 8.90 -0.51
N ASP A 202 -14.92 8.43 0.07
CA ASP A 202 -13.77 7.84 -0.63
C ASP A 202 -12.96 6.94 0.31
N ALA A 203 -11.79 6.48 -0.11
CA ALA A 203 -10.93 5.62 0.70
C ALA A 203 -10.49 6.25 2.03
N SER A 204 -10.55 7.57 2.18
CA SER A 204 -10.13 8.25 3.42
C SER A 204 -11.01 7.90 4.62
N VAL A 205 -12.25 7.47 4.39
CA VAL A 205 -13.17 7.09 5.47
C VAL A 205 -12.94 5.69 6.03
N MET A 206 -12.11 4.88 5.40
CA MET A 206 -11.81 3.53 5.92
C MET A 206 -11.28 3.61 7.34
N PRO A 207 -11.87 2.87 8.31
CA PRO A 207 -11.38 2.85 9.69
C PRO A 207 -10.02 2.16 9.82
N GLU A 208 -9.72 1.23 8.89
CA GLU A 208 -8.43 0.57 8.75
C GLU A 208 -8.22 0.21 7.27
N ILE A 209 -6.95 0.06 6.87
CA ILE A 209 -6.61 -0.36 5.52
C ILE A 209 -7.03 -1.81 5.30
N THR A 210 -7.55 -2.12 4.12
CA THR A 210 -7.89 -3.50 3.75
C THR A 210 -6.64 -4.33 3.50
N THR A 211 -6.71 -5.64 3.74
CA THR A 211 -5.63 -6.57 3.39
C THR A 211 -5.65 -6.97 1.91
N ALA A 212 -5.97 -6.02 1.04
CA ALA A 212 -6.07 -6.16 -0.41
C ALA A 212 -6.00 -4.77 -1.07
N ASN A 213 -5.98 -4.74 -2.40
CA ASN A 213 -6.17 -3.50 -3.16
C ASN A 213 -7.44 -2.80 -2.70
N THR A 214 -7.36 -1.49 -2.47
CA THR A 214 -8.45 -0.70 -1.89
C THR A 214 -9.58 -0.39 -2.86
N ASN A 215 -9.40 -0.62 -4.16
CA ASN A 215 -10.34 -0.20 -5.21
C ASN A 215 -11.76 -0.74 -5.01
N ALA A 216 -11.92 -2.04 -4.79
CA ALA A 216 -13.25 -2.65 -4.61
C ALA A 216 -13.97 -2.10 -3.37
N SER A 217 -13.23 -1.92 -2.26
CA SER A 217 -13.78 -1.34 -1.03
C SER A 217 -14.16 0.13 -1.22
N THR A 218 -13.38 0.89 -2.00
CA THR A 218 -13.68 2.30 -2.31
C THR A 218 -14.94 2.42 -3.16
N ILE A 219 -15.10 1.57 -4.17
CA ILE A 219 -16.34 1.50 -4.98
C ILE A 219 -17.54 1.16 -4.09
N MET A 220 -17.41 0.17 -3.22
CA MET A 220 -18.46 -0.22 -2.28
C MET A 220 -18.85 0.94 -1.35
N ILE A 221 -17.89 1.71 -0.86
CA ILE A 221 -18.16 2.91 -0.04
C ILE A 221 -18.98 3.92 -0.86
N GLY A 222 -18.60 4.18 -2.12
CA GLY A 222 -19.32 5.09 -3.01
C GLY A 222 -20.76 4.64 -3.28
N GLU A 223 -20.95 3.39 -3.66
CA GLU A 223 -22.26 2.78 -3.91
C GLU A 223 -23.15 2.83 -2.66
N ARG A 224 -22.59 2.43 -1.52
CA ARG A 224 -23.35 2.45 -0.26
C ARG A 224 -23.72 3.87 0.17
N ALA A 225 -22.81 4.82 0.05
CA ALA A 225 -23.08 6.21 0.42
C ALA A 225 -24.14 6.85 -0.51
N ALA A 226 -24.18 6.47 -1.78
CA ALA A 226 -25.23 6.92 -2.70
C ALA A 226 -26.64 6.57 -2.18
N THR A 227 -26.82 5.38 -1.59
CA THR A 227 -28.14 4.99 -1.01
C THR A 227 -28.54 5.87 0.17
N PHE A 228 -27.59 6.38 0.95
CA PHE A 228 -27.87 7.31 2.06
C PHE A 228 -28.27 8.70 1.59
N ILE A 229 -27.80 9.10 0.39
CA ILE A 229 -28.09 10.42 -0.18
C ILE A 229 -29.44 10.39 -0.93
N THR A 230 -29.69 9.35 -1.69
CA THR A 230 -30.90 9.24 -2.53
C THR A 230 -32.11 8.69 -1.79
N GLY A 231 -31.93 8.08 -0.62
CA GLY A 231 -32.99 7.39 0.11
C GLY A 231 -33.45 6.11 -0.58
N SER A 232 -32.71 5.62 -1.57
CA SER A 232 -33.00 4.36 -2.28
C SER A 232 -32.30 3.19 -1.58
N PRO A 233 -32.95 2.01 -1.47
CA PRO A 233 -32.33 0.83 -0.82
C PRO A 233 -31.17 0.23 -1.62
#